data_b84ba54549833c76b1afe2968f576e3f
#
_entry.id   b84ba54549833c76b1afe2968f576e3f
#
_cell.length_a   1.000
_cell.length_b   1.000
_cell.length_c   1.000
_cell.angle_alpha   90.00
_cell.angle_beta   90.00
_cell.angle_gamma   90.00
#
_symmetry.space_group_name_H-M   'P 1'
#
loop_
_entity.id
_entity.type
_entity.pdbx_description
1 polymer ?
#
loop_
_entity_poly.entity_id
_entity_poly.type
_entity_poly.pdbx_seq_one_letter_code
_entity_poly.pdbx_strand_id
1 'polypeptide(L)'
;MKPRNEEKKLEIYEYIKRYIREYGVCPSTGEIADGVHCARSTAHKFLVRLEEEGYIEKYGRNQIVPRERVDAPDWIPVLGSIACGKPKIALEDIETYIPISHSFMGEGEYFGLIADGNSMTEAGIEDGDLVFIRRQDTAENGEIAAVLTDDENGEGRRATLKRFYRDEESRKIRLHPENRYMQDIITDEADIMGVA
;
A
#
# COMPACT_ATOMS: atom_id res chain seq x y z
N MET A 1 -5.20 -28.88 -6.98
CA MET A 1 -3.94 -29.05 -7.77
C MET A 1 -4.06 -28.19 -9.02
N LYS A 2 -3.28 -27.11 -9.14
CA LYS A 2 -3.27 -26.30 -10.37
C LYS A 2 -2.70 -27.18 -11.52
N PRO A 3 -3.29 -27.17 -12.70
CA PRO A 3 -2.76 -27.95 -13.80
C PRO A 3 -1.33 -27.47 -14.14
N ARG A 4 -0.41 -28.39 -14.35
CA ARG A 4 1.03 -28.16 -14.66
C ARG A 4 1.27 -27.09 -15.76
N ASN A 5 0.30 -26.89 -16.64
CA ASN A 5 0.32 -25.88 -17.69
C ASN A 5 0.13 -24.45 -17.14
N GLU A 6 -0.67 -24.25 -16.10
CA GLU A 6 -0.89 -22.93 -15.49
C GLU A 6 0.34 -22.49 -14.67
N GLU A 7 0.97 -23.42 -13.95
CA GLU A 7 2.19 -23.14 -13.21
C GLU A 7 3.32 -22.70 -14.16
N LYS A 8 3.48 -23.39 -15.29
CA LYS A 8 4.52 -23.05 -16.27
C LYS A 8 4.25 -21.73 -16.99
N LYS A 9 2.99 -21.42 -17.25
CA LYS A 9 2.59 -20.12 -17.80
C LYS A 9 2.97 -18.96 -16.87
N LEU A 10 2.63 -19.09 -15.59
CA LEU A 10 2.95 -18.09 -14.58
C LEU A 10 4.47 -17.96 -14.36
N GLU A 11 5.20 -19.06 -14.35
CA GLU A 11 6.67 -19.07 -14.27
C GLU A 11 7.31 -18.24 -15.40
N ILE A 12 6.83 -18.42 -16.63
CA ILE A 12 7.29 -17.66 -17.80
C ILE A 12 6.96 -16.16 -17.62
N TYR A 13 5.76 -15.84 -17.20
CA TYR A 13 5.34 -14.47 -16.98
C TYR A 13 6.19 -13.76 -15.90
N GLU A 14 6.42 -14.39 -14.77
CA GLU A 14 7.26 -13.85 -13.69
C GLU A 14 8.74 -13.73 -14.12
N TYR A 15 9.24 -14.67 -14.94
CA TYR A 15 10.57 -14.55 -15.52
C TYR A 15 10.70 -13.31 -16.40
N ILE A 16 9.74 -13.04 -17.28
CA ILE A 16 9.72 -11.85 -18.14
C ILE A 16 9.74 -10.57 -17.30
N LYS A 17 8.89 -10.48 -16.30
CA LYS A 17 8.83 -9.32 -15.39
C LYS A 17 10.17 -9.09 -14.68
N ARG A 18 10.75 -10.13 -14.11
CA ARG A 18 12.04 -10.06 -13.42
C ARG A 18 13.15 -9.63 -14.37
N TYR A 19 13.23 -10.21 -15.56
CA TYR A 19 14.24 -9.90 -16.55
C TYR A 19 14.18 -8.42 -16.98
N ILE A 20 12.99 -7.91 -17.26
CA ILE A 20 12.80 -6.49 -17.61
C ILE A 20 13.21 -5.57 -16.46
N ARG A 21 12.89 -5.94 -15.22
CA ARG A 21 13.29 -5.16 -14.04
C ARG A 21 14.80 -5.12 -13.84
N GLU A 22 15.48 -6.23 -14.11
CA GLU A 22 16.92 -6.38 -13.91
C GLU A 22 17.76 -5.76 -15.04
N TYR A 23 17.34 -5.98 -16.30
CA TYR A 23 18.13 -5.58 -17.47
C TYR A 23 17.56 -4.37 -18.24
N GLY A 24 16.34 -3.92 -17.94
CA GLY A 24 15.69 -2.80 -18.63
C GLY A 24 15.25 -3.11 -20.06
N VAL A 25 15.38 -4.35 -20.51
CA VAL A 25 15.04 -4.80 -21.89
C VAL A 25 14.20 -6.07 -21.84
N CYS A 26 13.43 -6.31 -22.92
CA CYS A 26 12.62 -7.53 -23.02
C CYS A 26 13.48 -8.73 -23.34
N PRO A 27 13.26 -9.90 -22.68
CA PRO A 27 13.95 -11.12 -23.04
C PRO A 27 13.45 -11.66 -24.38
N SER A 28 14.36 -12.25 -25.16
CA SER A 28 13.98 -13.02 -26.35
C SER A 28 13.32 -14.35 -25.96
N THR A 29 12.61 -14.98 -26.89
CA THR A 29 12.02 -16.32 -26.67
C THR A 29 13.07 -17.36 -26.29
N GLY A 30 14.32 -17.18 -26.76
CA GLY A 30 15.45 -18.04 -26.39
C GLY A 30 15.84 -17.88 -24.93
N GLU A 31 16.06 -16.65 -24.48
CA GLU A 31 16.39 -16.32 -23.10
C GLU A 31 15.28 -16.74 -22.13
N ILE A 32 14.02 -16.59 -22.53
CA ILE A 32 12.88 -17.10 -21.76
C ILE A 32 12.98 -18.64 -21.63
N ALA A 33 13.17 -19.34 -22.77
CA ALA A 33 13.24 -20.80 -22.79
C ALA A 33 14.39 -21.33 -21.90
N ASP A 34 15.55 -20.69 -21.99
CA ASP A 34 16.73 -21.04 -21.20
C ASP A 34 16.52 -20.74 -19.71
N GLY A 35 15.95 -19.55 -19.40
CA GLY A 35 15.72 -19.09 -18.03
C GLY A 35 14.67 -19.88 -17.25
N VAL A 36 13.68 -20.46 -17.93
CA VAL A 36 12.66 -21.32 -17.32
C VAL A 36 12.82 -22.81 -17.64
N HIS A 37 13.97 -23.19 -18.19
CA HIS A 37 14.32 -24.58 -18.53
C HIS A 37 13.25 -25.30 -19.36
N CYS A 38 12.88 -24.73 -20.51
CA CYS A 38 11.92 -25.35 -21.43
C CYS A 38 12.38 -25.23 -22.90
N ALA A 39 11.72 -25.98 -23.80
CA ALA A 39 11.98 -25.84 -25.22
C ALA A 39 11.47 -24.49 -25.76
N ARG A 40 12.14 -23.89 -26.74
CA ARG A 40 11.70 -22.63 -27.41
C ARG A 40 10.28 -22.69 -27.94
N SER A 41 9.87 -23.84 -28.48
CA SER A 41 8.49 -24.05 -28.94
C SER A 41 7.48 -23.98 -27.80
N THR A 42 7.87 -24.47 -26.61
CA THR A 42 7.06 -24.38 -25.39
C THR A 42 6.95 -22.93 -24.90
N ALA A 43 8.06 -22.21 -24.82
CA ALA A 43 8.07 -20.80 -24.47
C ALA A 43 7.18 -19.99 -25.44
N HIS A 44 7.34 -20.19 -26.75
CA HIS A 44 6.51 -19.53 -27.75
C HIS A 44 5.01 -19.82 -27.59
N LYS A 45 4.63 -21.07 -27.34
CA LYS A 45 3.23 -21.46 -27.08
C LYS A 45 2.64 -20.71 -25.88
N PHE A 46 3.39 -20.60 -24.79
CA PHE A 46 2.93 -19.87 -23.61
C PHE A 46 2.93 -18.36 -23.81
N LEU A 47 3.85 -17.81 -24.60
CA LEU A 47 3.81 -16.37 -24.97
C LEU A 47 2.56 -16.02 -25.78
N VAL A 48 2.14 -16.89 -26.71
CA VAL A 48 0.87 -16.68 -27.43
C VAL A 48 -0.30 -16.70 -26.46
N ARG A 49 -0.32 -17.67 -25.55
CA ARG A 49 -1.39 -17.81 -24.56
C ARG A 49 -1.43 -16.65 -23.57
N LEU A 50 -0.28 -16.16 -23.12
CA LEU A 50 -0.18 -14.98 -22.25
C LEU A 50 -0.68 -13.72 -22.95
N GLU A 51 -0.45 -13.60 -24.27
CA GLU A 51 -0.98 -12.51 -25.07
C GLU A 51 -2.50 -12.61 -25.25
N GLU A 52 -3.02 -13.79 -25.59
CA GLU A 52 -4.47 -14.05 -25.72
C GLU A 52 -5.23 -13.81 -24.42
N GLU A 53 -4.62 -14.17 -23.29
CA GLU A 53 -5.18 -13.96 -21.95
C GLU A 53 -4.93 -12.55 -21.39
N GLY A 54 -4.22 -11.67 -22.15
CA GLY A 54 -3.98 -10.27 -21.79
C GLY A 54 -2.91 -10.04 -20.72
N TYR A 55 -2.04 -11.01 -20.44
CA TYR A 55 -0.90 -10.84 -19.52
C TYR A 55 0.28 -10.09 -20.13
N ILE A 56 0.43 -10.19 -21.45
CA ILE A 56 1.48 -9.49 -22.19
C ILE A 56 0.91 -8.86 -23.45
N GLU A 57 1.59 -7.84 -23.94
CA GLU A 57 1.34 -7.22 -25.23
C GLU A 57 2.62 -7.31 -26.07
N LYS A 58 2.48 -7.67 -27.35
CA LYS A 58 3.63 -7.72 -28.26
C LYS A 58 3.64 -6.51 -29.15
N TYR A 59 4.76 -5.81 -29.18
CA TYR A 59 5.00 -4.69 -30.09
C TYR A 59 6.10 -5.09 -31.08
N GLY A 60 5.78 -5.13 -32.36
CA GLY A 60 6.74 -5.50 -33.40
C GLY A 60 7.23 -6.94 -33.28
N ARG A 61 8.49 -7.20 -33.71
CA ARG A 61 9.03 -8.56 -33.79
C ARG A 61 9.56 -9.13 -32.50
N ASN A 62 9.97 -8.30 -31.51
CA ASN A 62 10.69 -8.77 -30.32
C ASN A 62 10.40 -7.96 -29.03
N GLN A 63 9.43 -7.08 -29.02
CA GLN A 63 9.10 -6.34 -27.82
C GLN A 63 7.88 -6.97 -27.15
N ILE A 64 8.10 -7.48 -25.95
CA ILE A 64 7.06 -8.02 -25.07
C ILE A 64 6.92 -7.05 -23.91
N VAL A 65 5.78 -6.43 -23.78
CA VAL A 65 5.46 -5.60 -22.62
C VAL A 65 4.54 -6.42 -21.73
N PRO A 66 4.96 -6.78 -20.50
CA PRO A 66 4.03 -7.34 -19.53
C PRO A 66 2.91 -6.31 -19.36
N ARG A 67 1.71 -6.70 -19.66
CA ARG A 67 0.58 -6.03 -19.06
C ARG A 67 0.59 -6.52 -17.63
N GLU A 68 1.00 -5.68 -16.72
CA GLU A 68 0.46 -5.87 -15.39
C GLU A 68 -1.04 -5.99 -15.61
N ARG A 69 -1.62 -7.15 -15.31
CA ARG A 69 -3.04 -7.13 -15.03
C ARG A 69 -3.13 -5.96 -14.07
N VAL A 70 -3.83 -4.94 -14.47
CA VAL A 70 -4.39 -4.01 -13.53
C VAL A 70 -5.32 -4.93 -12.74
N ASP A 71 -4.76 -5.59 -11.73
CA ASP A 71 -5.56 -6.28 -10.74
C ASP A 71 -6.59 -5.25 -10.38
N ALA A 72 -7.84 -5.66 -10.34
CA ALA A 72 -8.93 -4.73 -10.07
C ALA A 72 -8.43 -3.82 -8.95
N PRO A 73 -8.44 -2.49 -9.13
CA PRO A 73 -7.76 -1.62 -8.19
C PRO A 73 -8.30 -1.92 -6.80
N ASP A 74 -7.42 -1.99 -5.83
CA ASP A 74 -7.84 -2.05 -4.44
C ASP A 74 -8.61 -0.75 -4.17
N TRP A 75 -9.84 -0.87 -3.79
CA TRP A 75 -10.66 0.27 -3.41
C TRP A 75 -10.36 0.64 -1.98
N ILE A 76 -9.51 1.64 -1.80
CA ILE A 76 -9.09 2.11 -0.48
C ILE A 76 -10.17 3.04 0.09
N PRO A 77 -10.79 2.68 1.23
CA PRO A 77 -11.74 3.56 1.89
C PRO A 77 -11.04 4.80 2.41
N VAL A 78 -11.58 5.97 2.10
CA VAL A 78 -11.16 7.24 2.68
C VAL A 78 -12.13 7.58 3.79
N LEU A 79 -11.59 7.78 4.98
CA LEU A 79 -12.38 8.11 6.16
C LEU A 79 -12.55 9.62 6.27
N GLY A 80 -13.76 10.03 6.56
CA GLY A 80 -14.06 11.39 7.00
C GLY A 80 -13.69 11.61 8.46
N SER A 81 -14.39 12.55 9.10
CA SER A 81 -14.28 12.72 10.54
C SER A 81 -14.82 11.49 11.25
N ILE A 82 -13.97 10.79 12.00
CA ILE A 82 -14.38 9.57 12.72
C ILE A 82 -15.27 9.98 13.89
N ALA A 83 -16.55 9.63 13.79
CA ALA A 83 -17.50 9.80 14.87
C ALA A 83 -17.31 8.72 15.95
N CYS A 84 -17.10 9.19 17.17
CA CYS A 84 -17.25 8.51 18.47
C CYS A 84 -17.03 6.98 18.61
N GLY A 85 -15.95 6.63 19.25
CA GLY A 85 -15.99 5.57 20.27
C GLY A 85 -15.77 4.13 19.85
N LYS A 86 -15.43 3.80 18.63
CA LYS A 86 -15.12 2.41 18.23
C LYS A 86 -13.73 2.30 17.59
N PRO A 87 -12.88 1.36 18.05
CA PRO A 87 -11.56 1.12 17.44
C PRO A 87 -11.65 0.39 16.09
N LYS A 88 -12.83 0.28 15.51
CA LYS A 88 -13.07 -0.31 14.18
C LYS A 88 -13.69 0.74 13.28
N ILE A 89 -13.09 0.92 12.10
CA ILE A 89 -13.67 1.67 10.99
C ILE A 89 -15.06 1.11 10.75
N ALA A 90 -16.09 1.91 10.99
CA ALA A 90 -17.45 1.56 10.63
C ALA A 90 -17.72 1.98 9.19
N LEU A 91 -18.64 1.29 8.50
CA LEU A 91 -19.05 1.68 7.14
C LEU A 91 -19.59 3.13 7.09
N GLU A 92 -20.06 3.62 8.22
CA GLU A 92 -20.60 4.99 8.40
C GLU A 92 -19.50 6.06 8.38
N ASP A 93 -18.23 5.68 8.62
CA ASP A 93 -17.08 6.58 8.66
C ASP A 93 -16.44 6.77 7.27
N ILE A 94 -16.87 6.02 6.25
CA ILE A 94 -16.29 6.05 4.92
C ILE A 94 -16.98 7.13 4.07
N GLU A 95 -16.22 8.14 3.67
CA GLU A 95 -16.72 9.18 2.77
C GLU A 95 -16.69 8.76 1.31
N THR A 96 -15.63 8.10 0.91
CA THR A 96 -15.42 7.68 -0.48
C THR A 96 -14.45 6.51 -0.58
N TYR A 97 -14.28 5.99 -1.79
CA TYR A 97 -13.27 4.99 -2.12
C TYR A 97 -12.40 5.49 -3.25
N ILE A 98 -11.09 5.29 -3.14
CA ILE A 98 -10.13 5.62 -4.18
C ILE A 98 -9.53 4.35 -4.75
N PRO A 99 -9.57 4.16 -6.09
CA PRO A 99 -8.95 3.01 -6.74
C PRO A 99 -7.42 3.21 -6.82
N ILE A 100 -6.65 2.30 -6.21
CA ILE A 100 -5.20 2.31 -6.24
C ILE A 100 -4.69 0.96 -6.71
N SER A 101 -3.68 0.95 -7.56
CA SER A 101 -3.06 -0.31 -7.99
C SER A 101 -2.42 -1.01 -6.79
N HIS A 102 -2.73 -2.30 -6.62
CA HIS A 102 -2.14 -3.16 -5.59
C HIS A 102 -0.60 -3.11 -5.56
N SER A 103 0.03 -3.00 -6.73
CA SER A 103 1.49 -2.88 -6.85
C SER A 103 2.06 -1.61 -6.22
N PHE A 104 1.22 -0.60 -5.94
CA PHE A 104 1.65 0.67 -5.36
C PHE A 104 1.70 0.64 -3.83
N MET A 105 0.77 -0.09 -3.21
CA MET A 105 0.57 -0.09 -1.75
C MET A 105 1.32 -1.22 -1.04
N GLY A 106 1.62 -2.30 -1.75
CA GLY A 106 2.18 -3.51 -1.13
C GLY A 106 1.12 -4.35 -0.40
N GLU A 107 1.59 -5.35 0.36
CA GLU A 107 0.71 -6.22 1.13
C GLU A 107 0.19 -5.53 2.39
N GLY A 108 -1.11 -5.68 2.69
CA GLY A 108 -1.77 -5.16 3.89
C GLY A 108 -3.15 -4.61 3.61
N GLU A 109 -3.83 -4.23 4.67
CA GLU A 109 -5.08 -3.47 4.59
C GLU A 109 -4.76 -1.99 4.75
N TYR A 110 -5.36 -1.15 3.91
CA TYR A 110 -5.11 0.29 3.89
C TYR A 110 -6.42 1.08 3.98
N PHE A 111 -6.30 2.28 4.52
CA PHE A 111 -7.34 3.31 4.45
C PHE A 111 -6.69 4.68 4.24
N GLY A 112 -7.45 5.64 3.73
CA GLY A 112 -7.05 7.01 3.56
C GLY A 112 -7.59 7.88 4.69
N LEU A 113 -6.78 8.84 5.13
CA LEU A 113 -7.20 9.95 6.00
C LEU A 113 -6.92 11.27 5.30
N ILE A 114 -7.87 12.19 5.37
CA ILE A 114 -7.61 13.58 4.99
C ILE A 114 -6.96 14.27 6.20
N ALA A 115 -5.78 14.82 5.99
CA ALA A 115 -5.09 15.60 7.01
C ALA A 115 -5.90 16.87 7.31
N ASP A 116 -6.14 17.12 8.59
CA ASP A 116 -6.82 18.33 9.07
C ASP A 116 -5.87 19.15 9.94
N GLY A 117 -5.56 20.35 9.47
CA GLY A 117 -4.67 21.28 10.13
C GLY A 117 -3.19 21.11 9.78
N ASN A 118 -2.33 21.75 10.56
CA ASN A 118 -0.92 21.95 10.25
C ASN A 118 0.04 21.22 11.18
N SER A 119 -0.43 20.20 11.90
CA SER A 119 0.39 19.53 12.93
C SER A 119 1.52 18.68 12.38
N MET A 120 1.55 18.38 11.07
CA MET A 120 2.52 17.49 10.43
C MET A 120 3.26 18.16 9.26
N THR A 121 3.26 19.48 9.19
CA THR A 121 3.82 20.24 8.06
C THR A 121 5.34 20.07 7.91
N GLU A 122 6.08 19.90 9.01
CA GLU A 122 7.53 19.64 8.95
C GLU A 122 7.86 18.20 8.48
N ALA A 123 6.87 17.30 8.47
CA ALA A 123 6.96 16.00 7.82
C ALA A 123 6.47 16.01 6.36
N GLY A 124 6.10 17.18 5.82
CA GLY A 124 5.61 17.34 4.45
C GLY A 124 4.15 16.93 4.25
N ILE A 125 3.36 16.84 5.33
CA ILE A 125 1.92 16.59 5.28
C ILE A 125 1.20 17.89 5.58
N GLU A 126 0.51 18.40 4.57
CA GLU A 126 -0.22 19.67 4.64
C GLU A 126 -1.72 19.46 4.85
N ASP A 127 -2.41 20.53 5.23
CA ASP A 127 -3.86 20.53 5.39
C ASP A 127 -4.56 20.15 4.08
N GLY A 128 -5.48 19.18 4.15
CA GLY A 128 -6.19 18.65 2.98
C GLY A 128 -5.47 17.52 2.24
N ASP A 129 -4.25 17.15 2.64
CA ASP A 129 -3.55 16.02 2.04
C ASP A 129 -4.24 14.69 2.34
N LEU A 130 -4.29 13.82 1.33
CA LEU A 130 -4.71 12.45 1.51
C LEU A 130 -3.51 11.59 1.91
N VAL A 131 -3.56 11.03 3.12
CA VAL A 131 -2.52 10.16 3.67
C VAL A 131 -3.02 8.72 3.71
N PHE A 132 -2.28 7.80 3.09
CA PHE A 132 -2.58 6.37 3.15
C PHE A 132 -1.97 5.75 4.39
N ILE A 133 -2.80 5.04 5.13
CA ILE A 133 -2.45 4.41 6.40
C ILE A 133 -2.55 2.90 6.23
N ARG A 134 -1.45 2.20 6.50
CA ARG A 134 -1.47 0.75 6.64
C ARG A 134 -2.03 0.37 7.99
N ARG A 135 -3.10 -0.42 7.98
CA ARG A 135 -3.83 -0.81 9.18
C ARG A 135 -3.01 -1.73 10.07
N GLN A 136 -2.79 -1.32 11.29
CA GLN A 136 -2.17 -2.11 12.35
C GLN A 136 -2.49 -1.47 13.71
N ASP A 137 -2.39 -2.25 14.79
CA ASP A 137 -2.68 -1.83 16.16
C ASP A 137 -1.45 -1.41 16.96
N THR A 138 -0.28 -1.38 16.32
CA THR A 138 0.99 -1.01 16.92
C THR A 138 1.74 -0.03 16.03
N ALA A 139 2.63 0.76 16.62
CA ALA A 139 3.58 1.60 15.90
C ALA A 139 4.95 1.54 16.56
N GLU A 140 6.00 1.62 15.76
CA GLU A 140 7.37 1.72 16.23
C GLU A 140 7.77 3.18 16.51
N ASN A 141 8.80 3.36 17.35
CA ASN A 141 9.30 4.71 17.65
C ASN A 141 9.80 5.41 16.40
N GLY A 142 9.24 6.59 16.13
CA GLY A 142 9.57 7.40 14.98
C GLY A 142 8.64 7.21 13.76
N GLU A 143 7.71 6.27 13.79
CA GLU A 143 6.69 6.16 12.74
C GLU A 143 5.63 7.24 12.85
N ILE A 144 5.07 7.64 11.72
CA ILE A 144 3.88 8.51 11.69
C ILE A 144 2.67 7.61 11.84
N ALA A 145 2.00 7.71 12.99
CA ALA A 145 0.85 6.90 13.32
C ALA A 145 -0.46 7.69 13.22
N ALA A 146 -1.49 7.03 12.70
CA ALA A 146 -2.87 7.46 12.85
C ALA A 146 -3.38 6.97 14.20
N VAL A 147 -3.74 7.89 15.07
CA VAL A 147 -4.13 7.62 16.45
C VAL A 147 -5.50 8.24 16.72
N LEU A 148 -6.37 7.52 17.43
CA LEU A 148 -7.61 8.07 17.93
C LEU A 148 -7.35 8.84 19.23
N THR A 149 -7.66 10.10 19.23
CA THR A 149 -7.61 10.95 20.41
C THR A 149 -8.99 11.51 20.74
N ASP A 150 -9.22 11.88 21.97
CA ASP A 150 -10.43 12.63 22.33
C ASP A 150 -10.40 13.99 21.64
N ASP A 151 -11.57 14.43 21.16
CA ASP A 151 -11.69 15.77 20.58
C ASP A 151 -11.51 16.82 21.67
N GLU A 152 -10.83 17.92 21.34
CA GLU A 152 -10.56 19.04 22.26
C GLU A 152 -11.83 19.62 22.89
N ASN A 153 -12.96 19.48 22.22
CA ASN A 153 -14.27 19.94 22.71
C ASN A 153 -15.01 18.87 23.54
N GLY A 154 -14.47 17.65 23.67
CA GLY A 154 -15.11 16.55 24.38
C GLY A 154 -16.34 15.98 23.67
N GLU A 155 -16.54 16.29 22.40
CA GLU A 155 -17.70 15.83 21.62
C GLU A 155 -17.51 14.47 20.96
N GLY A 156 -16.34 13.83 21.18
CA GLY A 156 -16.06 12.52 20.60
C GLY A 156 -14.56 12.22 20.46
N ARG A 157 -14.26 11.25 19.64
CA ARG A 157 -12.87 10.88 19.31
C ARG A 157 -12.62 11.15 17.82
N ARG A 158 -11.44 11.63 17.48
CA ARG A 158 -11.03 11.84 16.11
C ARG A 158 -9.70 11.18 15.82
N ALA A 159 -9.48 10.81 14.56
CA ALA A 159 -8.17 10.38 14.11
C ALA A 159 -7.24 11.58 13.97
N THR A 160 -6.01 11.44 14.44
CA THR A 160 -4.95 12.42 14.23
C THR A 160 -3.67 11.73 13.80
N LEU A 161 -2.86 12.44 13.00
CA LEU A 161 -1.53 11.97 12.61
C LEU A 161 -0.49 12.60 13.52
N LYS A 162 0.36 11.78 14.12
CA LYS A 162 1.48 12.23 14.95
C LYS A 162 2.66 11.27 14.80
N ARG A 163 3.86 11.75 15.04
CA ARG A 163 5.01 10.86 15.19
C ARG A 163 4.95 10.20 16.54
N PHE A 164 4.95 8.87 16.52
CA PHE A 164 4.77 8.03 17.68
C PHE A 164 6.11 7.75 18.37
N TYR A 165 6.11 7.84 19.69
CA TYR A 165 7.20 7.40 20.55
C TYR A 165 6.65 6.76 21.82
N ARG A 166 7.24 5.63 22.23
CA ARG A 166 6.96 4.98 23.51
C ARG A 166 8.23 4.99 24.33
N ASP A 167 8.14 5.54 25.54
CA ASP A 167 9.20 5.47 26.53
C ASP A 167 9.10 4.17 27.31
N GLU A 168 10.17 3.36 27.29
CA GLU A 168 10.18 2.04 27.92
C GLU A 168 10.23 2.11 29.45
N GLU A 169 10.83 3.17 30.04
CA GLU A 169 10.95 3.33 31.47
C GLU A 169 9.65 3.83 32.11
N SER A 170 9.11 4.92 31.60
CA SER A 170 7.86 5.52 32.10
C SER A 170 6.61 4.84 31.56
N ARG A 171 6.72 4.02 30.50
CA ARG A 171 5.63 3.41 29.72
C ARG A 171 4.68 4.43 29.09
N LYS A 172 5.05 5.70 29.10
CA LYS A 172 4.24 6.76 28.48
C LYS A 172 4.42 6.80 26.97
N ILE A 173 3.36 7.22 26.31
CA ILE A 173 3.33 7.45 24.87
C ILE A 173 3.43 8.94 24.66
N ARG A 174 4.33 9.33 23.75
CA ARG A 174 4.49 10.68 23.29
C ARG A 174 4.06 10.75 21.82
N LEU A 175 3.03 11.51 21.53
CA LEU A 175 2.55 11.80 20.19
C LEU A 175 3.09 13.19 19.81
N HIS A 176 4.12 13.18 18.97
CA HIS A 176 4.86 14.38 18.59
C HIS A 176 4.30 14.98 17.29
N PRO A 177 3.83 16.22 17.30
CA PRO A 177 3.50 16.94 16.07
C PRO A 177 4.79 17.31 15.34
N GLU A 178 4.84 17.13 14.04
CA GLU A 178 5.90 17.63 13.17
C GLU A 178 5.63 19.10 12.82
N ASN A 179 5.57 19.91 13.88
CA ASN A 179 5.39 21.35 13.82
C ASN A 179 5.96 21.98 15.09
N ARG A 180 7.04 22.76 14.96
CA ARG A 180 7.78 23.39 16.07
C ARG A 180 6.97 24.31 16.95
N TYR A 181 5.80 24.74 16.52
CA TYR A 181 4.92 25.63 17.28
C TYR A 181 3.88 24.86 18.10
N MET A 182 3.85 23.54 18.00
CA MET A 182 2.92 22.68 18.73
C MET A 182 3.64 21.86 19.80
N GLN A 183 2.91 21.47 20.82
CA GLN A 183 3.44 20.68 21.93
C GLN A 183 3.13 19.20 21.77
N ASP A 184 3.99 18.38 22.35
CA ASP A 184 3.77 16.93 22.45
C ASP A 184 2.52 16.62 23.29
N ILE A 185 1.80 15.59 22.85
CA ILE A 185 0.73 15.00 23.62
C ILE A 185 1.33 13.80 24.37
N ILE A 186 1.29 13.83 25.70
CA ILE A 186 1.76 12.73 26.56
C ILE A 186 0.55 12.00 27.13
N THR A 187 0.48 10.72 26.90
CA THR A 187 -0.63 9.87 27.36
C THR A 187 -0.12 8.54 27.88
N ASP A 188 -0.92 7.84 28.65
CA ASP A 188 -0.63 6.47 29.10
C ASP A 188 -1.12 5.42 28.08
N GLU A 189 -2.13 5.77 27.28
CA GLU A 189 -2.72 4.90 26.26
C GLU A 189 -2.95 5.65 24.95
N ALA A 190 -2.83 4.95 23.85
CA ALA A 190 -3.15 5.45 22.52
C ALA A 190 -3.76 4.33 21.67
N ASP A 191 -4.91 4.59 21.08
CA ASP A 191 -5.55 3.68 20.14
C ASP A 191 -4.98 3.90 18.73
N ILE A 192 -4.01 3.07 18.36
CA ILE A 192 -3.35 3.14 17.05
C ILE A 192 -4.27 2.49 16.02
N MET A 193 -4.53 3.21 14.92
CA MET A 193 -5.31 2.71 13.77
C MET A 193 -4.40 2.15 12.68
N GLY A 194 -3.16 2.63 12.61
CA GLY A 194 -2.17 2.23 11.61
C GLY A 194 -1.03 3.24 11.50
N VAL A 195 -0.16 3.02 10.50
CA VAL A 195 1.02 3.85 10.19
C VAL A 195 1.01 4.32 8.74
N ALA A 196 1.56 5.51 8.49
CA ALA A 196 1.65 6.14 7.17
C ALA A 196 2.85 5.64 6.37
#